data_d724db03994bfc3af4925cdf38eab899
#
_entry.id   d724db03994bfc3af4925cdf38eab899
#
_cell.length_a   1.000
_cell.length_b   1.000
_cell.length_c   1.000
_cell.angle_alpha   90.00
_cell.angle_beta   90.00
_cell.angle_gamma   90.00
#
_symmetry.space_group_name_H-M   'P 1'
#
loop_
_entity.id
_entity.type
_entity.pdbx_description
1 polymer ?
#
loop_
_entity_poly.entity_id
_entity_poly.type
_entity_poly.pdbx_seq_one_letter_code
_entity_poly.pdbx_strand_id
1 'polypeptide(L)'
;IGGCDLPAEAGRVEERVLRDALARLPAPDAVGHRVVHGGGRAAPARIGPELVRELATLAALAPLHQPAALAIADAVGRLLPEAPAVACFDTAFHARLPPAAATYALPRGWRARWPLRRYGFHG
;
A
#
# COMPACT_ATOMS: atom_id res chain seq x y z
N ILE A 1 -7.96 14.83 15.79
CA ILE A 1 -7.58 13.58 15.10
C ILE A 1 -6.90 12.71 16.13
N GLY A 2 -7.51 11.58 16.49
CA GLY A 2 -6.94 10.59 17.39
C GLY A 2 -6.18 9.51 16.62
N GLY A 3 -5.19 8.90 17.27
CA GLY A 3 -4.45 7.76 16.76
C GLY A 3 -4.20 6.76 17.88
N CYS A 4 -4.04 5.49 17.53
CA CYS A 4 -3.58 4.46 18.46
C CYS A 4 -2.64 3.51 17.72
N ASP A 5 -1.65 3.00 18.45
CA ASP A 5 -0.80 1.93 17.99
C ASP A 5 -1.42 0.59 18.41
N LEU A 6 -1.47 -0.35 17.46
CA LEU A 6 -1.94 -1.70 17.74
C LEU A 6 -0.75 -2.66 17.80
N PRO A 7 -0.72 -3.60 18.75
CA PRO A 7 0.30 -4.62 18.80
C PRO A 7 0.25 -5.49 17.55
N ALA A 8 1.40 -5.71 16.92
CA ALA A 8 1.53 -6.55 15.75
C ALA A 8 2.66 -7.58 15.96
N GLU A 9 2.37 -8.84 15.68
CA GLU A 9 3.36 -9.92 15.66
C GLU A 9 3.66 -10.30 14.21
N ALA A 10 4.93 -10.29 13.83
CA ALA A 10 5.39 -10.57 12.46
C ALA A 10 4.61 -9.77 11.39
N GLY A 11 4.27 -8.50 11.68
CA GLY A 11 3.53 -7.62 10.77
C GLY A 11 2.03 -7.93 10.67
N ARG A 12 1.48 -8.74 11.58
CA ARG A 12 0.05 -9.08 11.64
C ARG A 12 -0.56 -8.55 12.92
N VAL A 13 -1.73 -7.93 12.81
CA VAL A 13 -2.56 -7.54 13.94
C VAL A 13 -3.66 -8.58 14.09
N GLU A 14 -3.90 -9.03 15.32
CA GLU A 14 -5.04 -9.92 15.60
C GLU A 14 -6.35 -9.24 15.24
N GLU A 15 -7.24 -9.95 14.53
CA GLU A 15 -8.52 -9.40 14.08
C GLU A 15 -9.40 -8.91 15.24
N ARG A 16 -9.31 -9.58 16.40
CA ARG A 16 -10.01 -9.14 17.61
C ARG A 16 -9.54 -7.76 18.07
N VAL A 17 -8.22 -7.56 18.13
CA VAL A 17 -7.62 -6.27 18.52
C VAL A 17 -8.00 -5.17 17.56
N LEU A 18 -7.99 -5.46 16.26
CA LEU A 18 -8.40 -4.52 15.21
C LEU A 18 -9.89 -4.18 15.34
N ARG A 19 -10.75 -5.16 15.56
CA ARG A 19 -12.20 -4.96 15.77
C ARG A 19 -12.47 -4.08 16.99
N ASP A 20 -11.83 -4.35 18.12
CA ASP A 20 -11.99 -3.60 19.37
C ASP A 20 -11.51 -2.14 19.20
N ALA A 21 -10.46 -1.92 18.42
CA ALA A 21 -9.98 -0.57 18.11
C ALA A 21 -10.97 0.18 17.20
N LEU A 22 -11.46 -0.47 16.14
CA LEU A 22 -12.42 0.12 15.21
C LEU A 22 -13.76 0.44 15.89
N ALA A 23 -14.22 -0.39 16.83
CA ALA A 23 -15.46 -0.17 17.55
C ALA A 23 -15.46 1.09 18.44
N ARG A 24 -14.29 1.65 18.74
CA ARG A 24 -14.13 2.91 19.51
C ARG A 24 -14.17 4.15 18.63
N LEU A 25 -14.17 3.99 17.31
CA LEU A 25 -14.22 5.08 16.36
C LEU A 25 -15.64 5.28 15.82
N PRO A 26 -16.02 6.50 15.42
CA PRO A 26 -17.24 6.69 14.66
C PRO A 26 -17.17 5.92 13.34
N ALA A 27 -18.34 5.53 12.81
CA ALA A 27 -18.40 4.86 11.52
C ALA A 27 -17.72 5.72 10.43
N PRO A 28 -16.75 5.20 9.69
CA PRO A 28 -16.03 5.98 8.69
C PRO A 28 -16.81 6.02 7.37
N ASP A 29 -16.76 7.16 6.68
CA ASP A 29 -17.26 7.29 5.31
C ASP A 29 -16.36 6.57 4.29
N ALA A 30 -15.09 6.39 4.62
CA ALA A 30 -14.10 5.68 3.82
C ALA A 30 -12.88 5.29 4.66
N VAL A 31 -12.11 4.30 4.19
CA VAL A 31 -10.87 3.86 4.83
C VAL A 31 -9.68 4.03 3.88
N GLY A 32 -8.68 4.80 4.30
CA GLY A 32 -7.40 4.93 3.60
C GLY A 32 -6.38 3.92 4.12
N HIS A 33 -5.79 3.14 3.20
CA HIS A 33 -4.71 2.20 3.51
C HIS A 33 -3.40 2.69 2.89
N ARG A 34 -2.36 2.85 3.72
CA ARG A 34 -1.01 3.07 3.21
C ARG A 34 -0.46 1.75 2.66
N VAL A 35 -0.04 1.77 1.40
CA VAL A 35 0.59 0.64 0.70
C VAL A 35 1.92 1.12 0.14
N VAL A 36 3.02 0.44 0.49
CA VAL A 36 4.35 0.91 0.11
C VAL A 36 4.52 0.92 -1.42
N HIS A 37 4.18 -0.16 -2.11
CA HIS A 37 4.42 -0.28 -3.53
C HIS A 37 3.14 -0.41 -4.34
N GLY A 38 2.87 0.59 -5.19
CA GLY A 38 1.73 0.63 -6.11
C GLY A 38 2.09 0.31 -7.57
N GLY A 39 3.28 -0.23 -7.84
CA GLY A 39 3.75 -0.44 -9.21
C GLY A 39 3.92 0.88 -9.95
N GLY A 40 3.37 0.99 -11.15
CA GLY A 40 3.39 2.21 -11.96
C GLY A 40 2.31 3.24 -11.62
N ARG A 41 1.52 3.04 -10.56
CA ARG A 41 0.40 3.91 -10.21
C ARG A 41 0.88 5.27 -9.69
N ALA A 42 0.29 6.33 -10.21
CA ALA A 42 0.61 7.71 -9.86
C ALA A 42 -0.46 8.36 -8.95
N ALA A 43 -1.51 7.62 -8.61
CA ALA A 43 -2.64 8.10 -7.81
C ALA A 43 -3.18 6.97 -6.91
N PRO A 44 -3.90 7.32 -5.83
CA PRO A 44 -4.64 6.36 -5.03
C PRO A 44 -5.64 5.56 -5.88
N ALA A 45 -5.96 4.36 -5.43
CA ALA A 45 -6.92 3.48 -6.12
C ALA A 45 -7.87 2.80 -5.13
N ARG A 46 -9.13 2.63 -5.53
CA ARG A 46 -10.11 1.88 -4.74
C ARG A 46 -9.67 0.42 -4.63
N ILE A 47 -9.69 -0.11 -3.42
CA ILE A 47 -9.34 -1.51 -3.18
C ILE A 47 -10.51 -2.41 -3.63
N GLY A 48 -10.18 -3.38 -4.45
CA GLY A 48 -11.07 -4.44 -4.89
C GLY A 48 -10.25 -5.69 -5.20
N PRO A 49 -10.88 -6.83 -5.48
CA PRO A 49 -10.18 -8.12 -5.67
C PRO A 49 -9.10 -8.08 -6.75
N GLU A 50 -9.32 -7.32 -7.82
CA GLU A 50 -8.36 -7.17 -8.91
C GLU A 50 -7.11 -6.42 -8.47
N LEU A 51 -7.29 -5.26 -7.80
CA LEU A 51 -6.17 -4.50 -7.28
C LEU A 51 -5.36 -5.29 -6.25
N VAL A 52 -6.02 -6.03 -5.36
CA VAL A 52 -5.33 -6.87 -4.37
C VAL A 52 -4.46 -7.92 -5.06
N ARG A 53 -4.96 -8.59 -6.09
CA ARG A 53 -4.16 -9.57 -6.87
C ARG A 53 -2.96 -8.90 -7.54
N GLU A 54 -3.14 -7.73 -8.15
CA GLU A 54 -2.04 -6.97 -8.75
C GLU A 54 -0.99 -6.59 -7.71
N LEU A 55 -1.41 -6.00 -6.58
CA LEU A 55 -0.50 -5.58 -5.53
C LEU A 55 0.24 -6.75 -4.87
N ALA A 56 -0.35 -7.93 -4.80
CA ALA A 56 0.30 -9.13 -4.30
C ALA A 56 1.49 -9.56 -5.16
N THR A 57 1.46 -9.33 -6.48
CA THR A 57 2.60 -9.61 -7.37
C THR A 57 3.82 -8.74 -7.09
N LEU A 58 3.61 -7.59 -6.42
CA LEU A 58 4.66 -6.64 -6.06
C LEU A 58 5.31 -6.96 -4.69
N ALA A 59 4.89 -8.01 -4.01
CA ALA A 59 5.39 -8.36 -2.67
C ALA A 59 6.93 -8.52 -2.64
N ALA A 60 7.53 -9.04 -3.70
CA ALA A 60 8.98 -9.18 -3.80
C ALA A 60 9.74 -7.83 -3.80
N LEU A 61 9.08 -6.72 -4.16
CA LEU A 61 9.67 -5.38 -4.16
C LEU A 61 9.61 -4.71 -2.78
N ALA A 62 8.72 -5.16 -1.90
CA ALA A 62 8.59 -4.66 -0.53
C ALA A 62 8.15 -5.78 0.43
N PRO A 63 8.99 -6.82 0.62
CA PRO A 63 8.60 -8.08 1.28
C PRO A 63 8.23 -7.90 2.75
N LEU A 64 8.79 -6.90 3.43
CA LEU A 64 8.48 -6.61 4.83
C LEU A 64 7.17 -5.85 5.02
N HIS A 65 6.69 -5.13 4.01
CA HIS A 65 5.57 -4.20 4.15
C HIS A 65 4.34 -4.61 3.34
N GLN A 66 4.54 -5.06 2.10
CA GLN A 66 3.45 -5.31 1.17
C GLN A 66 2.47 -6.38 1.66
N PRO A 67 2.92 -7.56 2.11
CA PRO A 67 2.02 -8.61 2.61
C PRO A 67 1.22 -8.16 3.83
N ALA A 68 1.87 -7.45 4.77
CA ALA A 68 1.22 -6.94 5.98
C ALA A 68 0.15 -5.90 5.64
N ALA A 69 0.45 -4.95 4.74
CA ALA A 69 -0.51 -3.93 4.32
C ALA A 69 -1.74 -4.55 3.65
N LEU A 70 -1.56 -5.56 2.80
CA LEU A 70 -2.67 -6.26 2.15
C LEU A 70 -3.50 -7.08 3.14
N ALA A 71 -2.86 -7.73 4.11
CA ALA A 71 -3.56 -8.47 5.15
C ALA A 71 -4.43 -7.56 6.04
N ILE A 72 -3.93 -6.37 6.40
CA ILE A 72 -4.71 -5.36 7.14
C ILE A 72 -5.86 -4.84 6.30
N ALA A 73 -5.64 -4.54 5.03
CA ALA A 73 -6.70 -4.06 4.14
C ALA A 73 -7.83 -5.10 3.99
N ASP A 74 -7.49 -6.37 3.89
CA ASP A 74 -8.44 -7.48 3.83
C ASP A 74 -9.23 -7.62 5.17
N ALA A 75 -8.55 -7.58 6.31
CA ALA A 75 -9.19 -7.68 7.62
C ALA A 75 -10.14 -6.49 7.88
N VAL A 76 -9.71 -5.26 7.56
CA VAL A 76 -10.57 -4.07 7.66
C VAL A 76 -11.76 -4.16 6.73
N GLY A 77 -11.57 -4.64 5.50
CA GLY A 77 -12.67 -4.82 4.54
C GLY A 77 -13.74 -5.81 5.01
N ARG A 78 -13.33 -6.86 5.76
CA ARG A 78 -14.30 -7.77 6.41
C ARG A 78 -15.04 -7.15 7.58
N LEU A 79 -14.38 -6.28 8.34
CA LEU A 79 -14.96 -5.63 9.51
C LEU A 79 -15.82 -4.41 9.16
N LEU A 80 -15.54 -3.75 8.06
CA LEU A 80 -16.22 -2.55 7.59
C LEU A 80 -16.65 -2.70 6.10
N PRO A 81 -17.52 -3.66 5.77
CA PRO A 81 -17.84 -4.00 4.39
C PRO A 81 -18.52 -2.85 3.61
N GLU A 82 -19.21 -1.96 4.33
CA GLU A 82 -19.90 -0.82 3.71
C GLU A 82 -18.98 0.39 3.45
N ALA A 83 -17.83 0.45 4.12
CA ALA A 83 -16.91 1.57 3.95
C ALA A 83 -15.99 1.33 2.73
N PRO A 84 -16.00 2.22 1.72
CA PRO A 84 -15.08 2.10 0.60
C PRO A 84 -13.63 2.21 1.07
N ALA A 85 -12.80 1.26 0.63
CA ALA A 85 -11.38 1.22 0.95
C ALA A 85 -10.53 1.75 -0.22
N VAL A 86 -9.52 2.58 0.09
CA VAL A 86 -8.63 3.21 -0.88
C VAL A 86 -7.17 2.93 -0.51
N ALA A 87 -6.39 2.42 -1.45
CA ALA A 87 -4.95 2.27 -1.32
C ALA A 87 -4.24 3.57 -1.72
N CYS A 88 -3.41 4.09 -0.82
CA CYS A 88 -2.53 5.22 -1.04
C CYS A 88 -1.09 4.70 -1.10
N PHE A 89 -0.39 4.94 -2.21
CA PHE A 89 0.90 4.33 -2.50
C PHE A 89 2.06 5.28 -2.20
N ASP A 90 3.06 4.81 -1.43
CA ASP A 90 4.29 5.60 -1.22
C ASP A 90 5.01 5.86 -2.55
N THR A 91 4.97 4.91 -3.49
CA THR A 91 5.53 5.08 -4.84
C THR A 91 4.86 6.19 -5.65
N ALA A 92 3.63 6.55 -5.34
CA ALA A 92 2.91 7.62 -6.04
C ALA A 92 3.37 9.02 -5.64
N PHE A 93 3.98 9.18 -4.46
CA PHE A 93 4.44 10.48 -3.97
C PHE A 93 5.41 11.16 -4.94
N HIS A 94 6.34 10.39 -5.51
CA HIS A 94 7.30 10.87 -6.51
C HIS A 94 6.98 10.38 -7.94
N ALA A 95 5.72 10.12 -8.26
CA ALA A 95 5.32 9.65 -9.58
C ALA A 95 5.71 10.60 -10.72
N ARG A 96 5.83 11.91 -10.40
CA ARG A 96 6.19 12.97 -11.35
C ARG A 96 7.69 13.30 -11.40
N LEU A 97 8.56 12.44 -10.83
CA LEU A 97 10.00 12.63 -10.98
C LEU A 97 10.38 12.77 -12.46
N PRO A 98 11.19 13.81 -12.82
CA PRO A 98 11.70 13.94 -14.17
C PRO A 98 12.46 12.68 -14.61
N PRO A 99 12.43 12.30 -15.89
CA PRO A 99 13.12 11.11 -16.38
C PRO A 99 14.60 11.03 -15.97
N ALA A 100 15.29 12.17 -15.97
CA ALA A 100 16.70 12.24 -15.55
C ALA A 100 16.91 11.84 -14.07
N ALA A 101 15.95 12.16 -13.19
CA ALA A 101 16.02 11.81 -11.77
C ALA A 101 15.49 10.39 -11.49
N ALA A 102 14.53 9.92 -12.29
CA ALA A 102 13.92 8.60 -12.12
C ALA A 102 14.72 7.46 -12.77
N THR A 103 15.63 7.78 -13.71
CA THR A 103 16.37 6.77 -14.48
C THR A 103 17.68 6.43 -13.79
N TYR A 104 17.93 5.14 -13.59
CA TYR A 104 19.24 4.66 -13.14
C TYR A 104 20.26 4.68 -14.29
N ALA A 105 21.52 4.94 -13.97
CA ALA A 105 22.65 4.88 -14.90
C ALA A 105 23.02 3.42 -15.22
N LEU A 106 22.14 2.71 -15.91
CA LEU A 106 22.27 1.32 -16.30
C LEU A 106 22.33 1.18 -17.82
N PRO A 107 22.93 0.10 -18.36
CA PRO A 107 22.93 -0.18 -19.78
C PRO A 107 21.53 -0.11 -20.39
N ARG A 108 21.42 0.44 -21.59
CA ARG A 108 20.13 0.65 -22.27
C ARG A 108 19.34 -0.64 -22.42
N GLY A 109 20.00 -1.77 -22.72
CA GLY A 109 19.38 -3.09 -22.85
C GLY A 109 18.72 -3.57 -21.55
N TRP A 110 19.31 -3.27 -20.40
CA TRP A 110 18.72 -3.62 -19.10
C TRP A 110 17.46 -2.80 -18.81
N ARG A 111 17.51 -1.51 -19.08
CA ARG A 111 16.34 -0.63 -18.89
C ARG A 111 15.18 -0.96 -19.83
N ALA A 112 15.47 -1.47 -21.03
CA ALA A 112 14.45 -1.95 -21.97
C ALA A 112 13.82 -3.28 -21.54
N ARG A 113 14.60 -4.13 -20.84
CA ARG A 113 14.16 -5.46 -20.41
C ARG A 113 13.38 -5.42 -19.08
N TRP A 114 13.77 -4.53 -18.17
CA TRP A 114 13.18 -4.43 -16.84
C TRP A 114 12.68 -3.00 -16.59
N PRO A 115 11.49 -2.82 -15.97
CA PRO A 115 10.92 -1.51 -15.64
C PRO A 115 11.63 -0.89 -14.43
N LEU A 116 12.94 -0.68 -14.55
CA LEU A 116 13.78 -0.15 -13.47
C LEU A 116 13.65 1.37 -13.41
N ARG A 117 13.18 1.87 -12.25
CA ARG A 117 13.13 3.30 -11.98
C ARG A 117 13.37 3.60 -10.50
N ARG A 118 13.77 4.81 -10.21
CA ARG A 118 13.78 5.34 -8.85
C ARG A 118 12.38 5.79 -8.46
N TYR A 119 11.91 5.38 -7.30
CA TYR A 119 10.61 5.79 -6.75
C TYR A 119 10.74 6.92 -5.74
N GLY A 120 11.87 7.06 -5.03
CA GLY A 120 12.13 8.14 -4.07
C GLY A 120 11.27 8.03 -2.82
N PHE A 121 11.32 6.89 -2.12
CA PHE A 121 10.67 6.74 -0.84
C PHE A 121 11.25 7.68 0.21
N HIS A 122 10.40 8.12 1.15
CA HIS A 122 10.76 8.96 2.30
C HIS A 122 11.25 10.39 1.96
N GLY A 123 10.92 10.89 0.79
CA GLY A 123 11.17 12.28 0.42
C GLY A 123 12.58 12.62 0.00
#